data_d93b928251fa7bc5c7cc06bf6225038b
#
_entry.id   d93b928251fa7bc5c7cc06bf6225038b
#
_cell.length_a   1.000
_cell.length_b   1.000
_cell.length_c   1.000
_cell.angle_alpha   90.00
_cell.angle_beta   90.00
_cell.angle_gamma   90.00
#
_symmetry.space_group_name_H-M   'P 1'
#
loop_
_entity.id
_entity.type
_entity.pdbx_description
1 polymer ?
#
loop_
_entity_poly.entity_id
_entity_poly.type
_entity_poly.pdbx_seq_one_letter_code
_entity_poly.pdbx_strand_id
1 'polypeptide(L)'
;MQAQLGNPTQITAPQTGYFVRASSSGRLNAGADDILAQDPAQLKAYLDSNPTLPLDGCAGKIVSGFTWRYVGVCSAEQGQKLLGQNGKPLSSSVQIRFPGQTDRSFKATVSEVTIDEEQGLARFVLTCNVINGDVLCLNHAAARISVGESTGLRIPASAVHYLKEDGTEAETQGENYIPGVYVKYGNIARFCKIDPVDADHPLITEGDYILVLPKGTDGSVSQVRLYDEIIVSGQNLYDGKLL
;
A
#
# COMPACT_ATOMS: atom_id res chain seq x y z
N MET A 1 -22.29 0.53 55.49
CA MET A 1 -21.65 1.84 55.30
C MET A 1 -21.98 2.30 53.86
N GLN A 2 -23.00 3.14 53.72
CA GLN A 2 -23.30 3.75 52.39
C GLN A 2 -22.34 4.91 52.20
N ALA A 3 -21.44 4.82 51.25
CA ALA A 3 -20.61 5.96 50.84
C ALA A 3 -21.56 7.05 50.31
N GLN A 4 -21.60 8.21 50.96
CA GLN A 4 -22.23 9.41 50.39
C GLN A 4 -21.46 9.78 49.16
N LEU A 5 -22.04 9.42 47.98
CA LEU A 5 -21.65 9.97 46.70
C LEU A 5 -21.92 11.48 46.79
N GLY A 6 -20.88 12.29 46.86
CA GLY A 6 -21.00 13.74 46.77
C GLY A 6 -21.75 14.14 45.47
N ASN A 7 -22.36 15.31 45.46
CA ASN A 7 -23.08 15.81 44.28
C ASN A 7 -22.20 15.69 43.05
N PRO A 8 -22.67 15.05 41.96
CA PRO A 8 -21.87 14.89 40.78
C PRO A 8 -21.53 16.29 40.17
N THR A 9 -20.23 16.54 40.00
CA THR A 9 -19.79 17.74 39.30
C THR A 9 -20.07 17.56 37.81
N GLN A 10 -20.89 18.40 37.28
CA GLN A 10 -21.18 18.41 35.84
C GLN A 10 -20.00 19.03 35.09
N ILE A 11 -19.38 18.28 34.20
CA ILE A 11 -18.34 18.76 33.30
C ILE A 11 -18.93 18.86 31.91
N THR A 12 -18.94 20.07 31.35
CA THR A 12 -19.41 20.32 29.98
C THR A 12 -18.25 20.29 29.00
N ALA A 13 -18.43 19.65 27.86
CA ALA A 13 -17.43 19.64 26.80
C ALA A 13 -17.21 21.06 26.26
N PRO A 14 -15.95 21.55 26.16
CA PRO A 14 -15.66 22.91 25.70
C PRO A 14 -15.94 23.10 24.19
N GLN A 15 -16.01 22.01 23.41
CA GLN A 15 -16.26 22.02 21.98
C GLN A 15 -16.91 20.72 21.51
N THR A 16 -17.49 20.74 20.34
CA THR A 16 -18.05 19.55 19.68
C THR A 16 -16.93 18.62 19.19
N GLY A 17 -17.06 17.32 19.43
CA GLY A 17 -16.08 16.31 19.02
C GLY A 17 -16.36 14.96 19.59
N TYR A 18 -15.44 14.02 19.36
CA TYR A 18 -15.47 12.68 19.90
C TYR A 18 -14.71 12.63 21.24
N PHE A 19 -15.37 12.20 22.27
CA PHE A 19 -14.71 11.99 23.57
C PHE A 19 -14.04 10.61 23.60
N VAL A 20 -12.74 10.59 23.88
CA VAL A 20 -11.94 9.38 24.05
C VAL A 20 -11.44 9.32 25.48
N ARG A 21 -11.74 8.24 26.19
CA ARG A 21 -11.33 8.05 27.58
C ARG A 21 -9.80 7.98 27.72
N ALA A 22 -9.27 8.49 28.81
CA ALA A 22 -7.84 8.45 29.12
C ALA A 22 -7.29 7.02 29.16
N SER A 23 -8.07 6.05 29.65
CA SER A 23 -7.67 4.63 29.69
C SER A 23 -7.58 3.95 28.34
N SER A 24 -8.17 4.54 27.29
CA SER A 24 -8.22 3.95 25.94
C SER A 24 -7.27 4.62 24.96
N SER A 25 -6.60 5.70 25.35
CA SER A 25 -5.73 6.45 24.44
C SER A 25 -4.69 7.26 25.23
N GLY A 26 -3.63 7.65 24.55
CA GLY A 26 -2.63 8.60 25.03
C GLY A 26 -2.62 9.89 24.18
N ARG A 27 -1.55 10.64 24.31
CA ARG A 27 -1.21 11.80 23.47
C ARG A 27 0.23 11.68 23.00
N LEU A 28 0.54 12.30 21.87
CA LEU A 28 1.94 12.49 21.47
C LEU A 28 2.58 13.59 22.32
N ASN A 29 3.88 13.50 22.52
CA ASN A 29 4.64 14.47 23.33
C ASN A 29 5.05 15.72 22.52
N ALA A 30 4.71 15.78 21.22
CA ALA A 30 4.93 16.92 20.34
C ALA A 30 3.62 17.37 19.68
N GLY A 31 3.55 18.62 19.23
CA GLY A 31 2.45 19.16 18.47
C GLY A 31 2.40 18.61 17.04
N ALA A 32 1.23 18.69 16.41
CA ALA A 32 1.07 18.23 15.04
C ALA A 32 1.96 19.00 14.04
N ASP A 33 2.07 20.31 14.21
CA ASP A 33 2.88 21.16 13.34
C ASP A 33 4.38 20.89 13.52
N ASP A 34 4.82 20.62 14.75
CA ASP A 34 6.21 20.25 15.05
C ASP A 34 6.58 18.91 14.39
N ILE A 35 5.66 17.94 14.41
CA ILE A 35 5.86 16.64 13.77
C ILE A 35 5.90 16.78 12.24
N LEU A 36 5.03 17.61 11.68
CA LEU A 36 4.97 17.86 10.24
C LEU A 36 6.18 18.64 9.72
N ALA A 37 6.85 19.40 10.54
CA ALA A 37 8.04 20.17 10.17
C ALA A 37 9.34 19.36 10.18
N GLN A 38 9.35 18.13 10.74
CA GLN A 38 10.55 17.30 10.84
C GLN A 38 10.98 16.76 9.48
N ASP A 39 12.29 16.66 9.27
CA ASP A 39 12.85 15.91 8.16
C ASP A 39 12.71 14.38 8.38
N PRO A 40 12.98 13.53 7.36
CA PRO A 40 12.83 12.08 7.50
C PRO A 40 13.62 11.47 8.66
N ALA A 41 14.85 11.92 8.90
CA ALA A 41 15.72 11.40 9.95
C ALA A 41 15.28 11.82 11.35
N GLN A 42 14.92 13.09 11.52
CA GLN A 42 14.38 13.62 12.76
C GLN A 42 13.08 12.92 13.15
N LEU A 43 12.18 12.75 12.17
CA LEU A 43 10.93 12.04 12.37
C LEU A 43 11.17 10.58 12.75
N LYS A 44 12.12 9.90 12.10
CA LYS A 44 12.48 8.53 12.46
C LYS A 44 12.95 8.45 13.91
N ALA A 45 13.87 9.31 14.33
CA ALA A 45 14.38 9.35 15.70
C ALA A 45 13.25 9.65 16.70
N TYR A 46 12.34 10.56 16.36
CA TYR A 46 11.17 10.88 17.16
C TYR A 46 10.26 9.65 17.34
N LEU A 47 9.92 8.93 16.26
CA LEU A 47 9.07 7.74 16.33
C LEU A 47 9.74 6.59 17.09
N ASP A 48 11.04 6.38 16.90
CA ASP A 48 11.82 5.35 17.59
C ASP A 48 11.89 5.61 19.13
N SER A 49 11.71 6.86 19.58
CA SER A 49 11.67 7.22 21.01
C SER A 49 10.38 6.83 21.74
N ASN A 50 9.41 6.21 21.04
CA ASN A 50 8.08 5.90 21.57
C ASN A 50 7.37 7.13 22.18
N PRO A 51 6.96 8.10 21.35
CA PRO A 51 6.55 9.44 21.78
C PRO A 51 5.17 9.51 22.44
N THR A 52 4.57 8.40 22.81
CA THR A 52 3.23 8.36 23.42
C THR A 52 3.31 8.57 24.93
N LEU A 53 2.60 9.57 25.41
CA LEU A 53 2.41 9.87 26.83
C LEU A 53 1.02 9.47 27.29
N PRO A 54 0.85 9.02 28.54
CA PRO A 54 -0.46 8.78 29.13
C PRO A 54 -1.24 10.11 29.30
N LEU A 55 -2.54 9.99 29.43
CA LEU A 55 -3.44 11.11 29.75
C LEU A 55 -3.66 11.18 31.28
N ASP A 56 -2.59 11.43 32.03
CA ASP A 56 -2.65 11.50 33.50
C ASP A 56 -3.41 12.76 33.96
N GLY A 57 -4.22 12.58 34.99
CA GLY A 57 -5.01 13.68 35.56
C GLY A 57 -6.19 14.15 34.71
N CYS A 58 -6.49 13.48 33.62
CA CYS A 58 -7.59 13.81 32.72
C CYS A 58 -8.61 12.67 32.64
N ALA A 59 -9.88 12.98 32.45
CA ALA A 59 -10.91 11.99 32.14
C ALA A 59 -10.74 11.41 30.72
N GLY A 60 -10.20 12.19 29.80
CA GLY A 60 -9.96 11.85 28.41
C GLY A 60 -9.59 13.05 27.56
N LYS A 61 -9.63 12.88 26.25
CA LYS A 61 -9.42 13.94 25.25
C LYS A 61 -10.64 14.10 24.35
N ILE A 62 -10.84 15.29 23.80
CA ILE A 62 -11.84 15.54 22.76
C ILE A 62 -11.09 15.68 21.44
N VAL A 63 -11.48 14.86 20.48
CA VAL A 63 -10.99 14.94 19.09
C VAL A 63 -12.04 15.67 18.26
N SER A 64 -11.68 16.83 17.76
CA SER A 64 -12.52 17.65 16.90
C SER A 64 -12.10 17.52 15.44
N GLY A 65 -13.06 17.68 14.52
CA GLY A 65 -12.84 17.55 13.08
C GLY A 65 -13.20 16.19 12.51
N PHE A 66 -13.11 16.07 11.18
CA PHE A 66 -13.48 14.87 10.42
C PHE A 66 -12.31 14.30 9.62
N THR A 67 -11.15 14.91 9.76
CA THR A 67 -9.94 14.55 9.02
C THR A 67 -8.82 14.24 10.00
N TRP A 68 -8.09 13.18 9.74
CA TRP A 68 -6.86 12.86 10.46
C TRP A 68 -5.71 12.63 9.49
N ARG A 69 -4.51 12.79 9.98
CA ARG A 69 -3.29 12.59 9.22
C ARG A 69 -2.45 11.50 9.85
N TYR A 70 -1.89 10.67 9.00
CA TYR A 70 -0.85 9.71 9.38
C TYR A 70 0.47 10.19 8.81
N VAL A 71 1.45 10.39 9.68
CA VAL A 71 2.81 10.78 9.31
C VAL A 71 3.72 9.60 9.59
N GLY A 72 4.47 9.16 8.59
CA GLY A 72 5.32 7.98 8.69
C GLY A 72 6.66 8.16 7.97
N VAL A 73 7.58 7.26 8.30
CA VAL A 73 8.89 7.14 7.65
C VAL A 73 9.01 5.73 7.06
N CYS A 74 9.57 5.66 5.86
CA CYS A 74 9.88 4.40 5.17
C CYS A 74 11.23 4.53 4.45
N SER A 75 11.66 3.51 3.71
CA SER A 75 12.82 3.64 2.85
C SER A 75 12.54 4.59 1.67
N ALA A 76 13.59 5.21 1.12
CA ALA A 76 13.47 6.07 -0.05
C ALA A 76 12.79 5.35 -1.22
N GLU A 77 13.14 4.09 -1.47
CA GLU A 77 12.51 3.25 -2.49
C GLU A 77 10.99 3.07 -2.30
N GLN A 78 10.56 2.87 -1.04
CA GLN A 78 9.13 2.79 -0.73
C GLN A 78 8.44 4.14 -0.88
N GLY A 79 9.13 5.23 -0.53
CA GLY A 79 8.66 6.60 -0.72
C GLY A 79 8.44 6.95 -2.19
N GLN A 80 9.32 6.49 -3.07
CA GLN A 80 9.17 6.68 -4.53
C GLN A 80 7.86 6.08 -5.05
N LYS A 81 7.39 4.96 -4.50
CA LYS A 81 6.10 4.34 -4.87
C LYS A 81 4.88 5.17 -4.49
N LEU A 82 5.03 6.17 -3.62
CA LEU A 82 3.98 7.12 -3.25
C LEU A 82 3.98 8.38 -4.15
N LEU A 83 4.91 8.47 -5.08
CA LEU A 83 5.01 9.54 -6.07
C LEU A 83 4.55 9.03 -7.44
N GLY A 84 3.87 9.90 -8.19
CA GLY A 84 3.57 9.68 -9.59
C GLY A 84 4.78 9.99 -10.48
N GLN A 85 4.67 9.70 -11.77
CA GLN A 85 5.73 9.94 -12.77
C GLN A 85 6.19 11.40 -12.85
N ASN A 86 5.36 12.34 -12.43
CA ASN A 86 5.67 13.78 -12.39
C ASN A 86 6.40 14.22 -11.09
N GLY A 87 6.80 13.28 -10.24
CA GLY A 87 7.45 13.55 -8.95
C GLY A 87 6.53 14.17 -7.89
N LYS A 88 5.21 14.24 -8.14
CA LYS A 88 4.22 14.71 -7.17
C LYS A 88 3.58 13.53 -6.45
N PRO A 89 2.99 13.75 -5.25
CA PRO A 89 2.23 12.72 -4.57
C PRO A 89 1.17 12.09 -5.47
N LEU A 90 0.93 10.79 -5.32
CA LEU A 90 -0.08 10.06 -6.08
C LEU A 90 -1.44 10.75 -5.96
N SER A 91 -2.11 10.95 -7.08
CA SER A 91 -3.49 11.46 -7.13
C SER A 91 -4.51 10.37 -6.78
N SER A 92 -4.15 9.11 -6.96
CA SER A 92 -4.97 7.96 -6.56
C SER A 92 -4.93 7.78 -5.04
N SER A 93 -6.01 7.23 -4.49
CA SER A 93 -6.05 6.92 -3.07
C SER A 93 -5.28 5.64 -2.76
N VAL A 94 -4.68 5.61 -1.58
CA VAL A 94 -4.01 4.44 -1.01
C VAL A 94 -4.85 3.81 0.09
N GLN A 95 -4.61 2.54 0.41
CA GLN A 95 -5.20 1.86 1.55
C GLN A 95 -4.20 1.83 2.70
N ILE A 96 -4.61 2.26 3.89
CA ILE A 96 -3.81 2.16 5.12
C ILE A 96 -4.45 1.18 6.08
N ARG A 97 -3.65 0.28 6.67
CA ARG A 97 -4.04 -0.69 7.71
C ARG A 97 -3.09 -0.59 8.89
N PHE A 98 -3.59 -0.88 10.08
CA PHE A 98 -2.81 -0.90 11.32
C PHE A 98 -2.81 -2.31 11.92
N PRO A 99 -1.88 -3.19 11.50
CA PRO A 99 -1.82 -4.57 11.97
C PRO A 99 -1.74 -4.65 13.49
N GLY A 100 -2.54 -5.51 14.10
CA GLY A 100 -2.59 -5.68 15.55
C GLY A 100 -3.34 -4.59 16.32
N GLN A 101 -3.84 -3.55 15.65
CA GLN A 101 -4.66 -2.48 16.24
C GLN A 101 -6.11 -2.53 15.76
N THR A 102 -6.32 -2.75 14.47
CA THR A 102 -7.64 -2.90 13.86
C THR A 102 -7.56 -3.75 12.60
N ASP A 103 -8.61 -4.53 12.34
CA ASP A 103 -8.74 -5.32 11.12
C ASP A 103 -9.26 -4.50 9.92
N ARG A 104 -9.59 -3.23 10.15
CA ARG A 104 -10.12 -2.34 9.13
C ARG A 104 -9.02 -1.72 8.29
N SER A 105 -9.33 -1.47 7.01
CA SER A 105 -8.54 -0.63 6.13
C SER A 105 -9.24 0.72 5.94
N PHE A 106 -8.44 1.77 5.76
CA PHE A 106 -8.93 3.11 5.54
C PHE A 106 -8.40 3.64 4.21
N LYS A 107 -9.27 4.26 3.44
CA LYS A 107 -8.88 4.94 2.21
C LYS A 107 -8.29 6.29 2.57
N ALA A 108 -7.07 6.56 2.11
CA ALA A 108 -6.35 7.79 2.38
C ALA A 108 -5.79 8.38 1.09
N THR A 109 -5.49 9.67 1.11
CA THR A 109 -4.82 10.39 0.01
C THR A 109 -3.40 10.72 0.44
N VAL A 110 -2.43 10.56 -0.45
CA VAL A 110 -1.05 10.98 -0.22
C VAL A 110 -1.00 12.51 -0.33
N SER A 111 -0.71 13.18 0.77
CA SER A 111 -0.69 14.65 0.84
C SER A 111 0.71 15.20 0.61
N GLU A 112 1.73 14.51 1.09
CA GLU A 112 3.11 14.96 1.02
C GLU A 112 4.05 13.76 1.04
N VAL A 113 5.14 13.85 0.28
CA VAL A 113 6.27 12.90 0.33
C VAL A 113 7.55 13.70 0.22
N THR A 114 8.46 13.49 1.16
CA THR A 114 9.81 14.08 1.17
C THR A 114 10.83 12.96 1.22
N ILE A 115 11.70 12.89 0.22
CA ILE A 115 12.72 11.84 0.12
C ILE A 115 14.07 12.45 0.45
N ASP A 116 14.80 11.76 1.31
CA ASP A 116 16.20 12.01 1.64
C ASP A 116 17.02 10.84 1.08
N GLU A 117 17.61 11.04 -0.08
CA GLU A 117 18.39 10.01 -0.76
C GLU A 117 19.71 9.73 -0.06
N GLU A 118 20.29 10.73 0.61
CA GLU A 118 21.57 10.56 1.33
C GLU A 118 21.44 9.60 2.50
N GLN A 119 20.30 9.65 3.19
CA GLN A 119 20.00 8.76 4.31
C GLN A 119 19.17 7.53 3.91
N GLY A 120 18.70 7.46 2.66
CA GLY A 120 17.86 6.38 2.17
C GLY A 120 16.48 6.34 2.82
N LEU A 121 15.98 7.46 3.31
CA LEU A 121 14.71 7.59 4.03
C LEU A 121 13.71 8.45 3.27
N ALA A 122 12.43 8.19 3.50
CA ALA A 122 11.35 9.04 3.04
C ALA A 122 10.33 9.28 4.14
N ARG A 123 9.92 10.54 4.32
CA ARG A 123 8.77 10.94 5.12
C ARG A 123 7.56 11.08 4.21
N PHE A 124 6.41 10.63 4.67
CA PHE A 124 5.16 10.81 3.95
C PHE A 124 4.02 11.18 4.89
N VAL A 125 3.04 11.89 4.36
CA VAL A 125 1.82 12.30 5.05
C VAL A 125 0.62 11.77 4.27
N LEU A 126 -0.22 10.98 4.94
CA LEU A 126 -1.50 10.53 4.42
C LEU A 126 -2.64 11.28 5.12
N THR A 127 -3.64 11.67 4.36
CA THR A 127 -4.85 12.32 4.87
C THR A 127 -6.06 11.39 4.66
N CYS A 128 -6.84 11.19 5.71
CA CYS A 128 -8.03 10.37 5.69
C CYS A 128 -9.21 11.14 6.28
N ASN A 129 -10.39 11.02 5.63
CA ASN A 129 -11.63 11.72 6.02
C ASN A 129 -12.60 10.80 6.76
N VAL A 130 -12.19 9.59 7.13
CA VAL A 130 -13.04 8.63 7.86
C VAL A 130 -12.56 8.52 9.29
N ILE A 131 -13.39 8.95 10.23
CA ILE A 131 -13.14 8.83 11.68
C ILE A 131 -14.08 7.77 12.25
N ASN A 132 -13.52 6.86 13.04
CA ASN A 132 -14.26 5.85 13.81
C ASN A 132 -13.56 5.60 15.15
N GLY A 133 -14.15 4.74 15.99
CA GLY A 133 -13.62 4.42 17.32
C GLY A 133 -12.19 3.85 17.28
N ASP A 134 -11.85 3.07 16.25
CA ASP A 134 -10.53 2.44 16.13
C ASP A 134 -9.44 3.51 15.93
N VAL A 135 -9.68 4.47 15.00
CA VAL A 135 -8.73 5.55 14.70
C VAL A 135 -8.55 6.49 15.87
N LEU A 136 -9.62 6.80 16.60
CA LEU A 136 -9.58 7.73 17.73
C LEU A 136 -8.66 7.27 18.86
N CYS A 137 -8.42 5.96 18.99
CA CYS A 137 -7.53 5.37 19.99
C CYS A 137 -6.08 5.24 19.51
N LEU A 138 -5.81 5.40 18.21
CA LEU A 138 -4.44 5.35 17.68
C LEU A 138 -3.66 6.63 18.03
N ASN A 139 -2.39 6.45 18.39
CA ASN A 139 -1.46 7.56 18.61
C ASN A 139 -0.13 7.30 17.88
N HIS A 140 0.52 6.20 18.18
CA HIS A 140 1.75 5.75 17.57
C HIS A 140 1.56 4.28 17.17
N ALA A 141 1.45 4.02 15.87
CA ALA A 141 1.20 2.69 15.33
C ALA A 141 1.90 2.50 14.00
N ALA A 142 2.50 1.34 13.82
CA ALA A 142 3.00 0.95 12.52
C ALA A 142 1.85 0.72 11.55
N ALA A 143 2.00 1.17 10.31
CA ALA A 143 1.00 1.01 9.28
C ALA A 143 1.54 0.20 8.10
N ARG A 144 0.63 -0.52 7.44
CA ARG A 144 0.86 -1.10 6.11
C ARG A 144 0.09 -0.27 5.09
N ILE A 145 0.79 0.22 4.09
CA ILE A 145 0.22 1.05 3.02
C ILE A 145 0.23 0.22 1.74
N SER A 146 -0.92 0.12 1.08
CA SER A 146 -1.08 -0.50 -0.22
C SER A 146 -1.38 0.58 -1.25
N VAL A 147 -0.52 0.67 -2.24
CA VAL A 147 -0.61 1.64 -3.35
C VAL A 147 -1.33 0.94 -4.49
N GLY A 148 -2.63 1.18 -4.61
CA GLY A 148 -3.48 0.55 -5.61
C GLY A 148 -3.90 -0.90 -5.24
N GLU A 149 -5.03 -1.32 -5.77
CA GLU A 149 -5.44 -2.72 -5.85
C GLU A 149 -5.41 -3.09 -7.32
N SER A 150 -4.50 -3.96 -7.71
CA SER A 150 -4.45 -4.52 -9.06
C SER A 150 -5.04 -5.91 -9.03
N THR A 151 -6.02 -6.16 -9.89
CA THR A 151 -6.63 -7.47 -10.05
C THR A 151 -6.13 -8.09 -11.35
N GLY A 152 -5.58 -9.30 -11.28
CA GLY A 152 -5.04 -10.00 -12.43
C GLY A 152 -4.72 -11.47 -12.12
N LEU A 153 -4.22 -12.15 -13.14
CA LEU A 153 -3.70 -13.51 -12.99
C LEU A 153 -2.24 -13.46 -12.54
N ARG A 154 -1.89 -14.20 -11.49
CA ARG A 154 -0.51 -14.35 -11.04
C ARG A 154 0.18 -15.42 -11.88
N ILE A 155 1.25 -15.05 -12.55
CA ILE A 155 2.06 -15.93 -13.39
C ILE A 155 3.48 -15.96 -12.85
N PRO A 156 4.13 -17.13 -12.71
CA PRO A 156 5.54 -17.19 -12.34
C PRO A 156 6.40 -16.38 -13.33
N ALA A 157 7.27 -15.51 -12.83
CA ALA A 157 8.13 -14.70 -13.67
C ALA A 157 9.04 -15.55 -14.58
N SER A 158 9.44 -16.74 -14.08
CA SER A 158 10.24 -17.71 -14.83
C SER A 158 9.51 -18.36 -16.04
N ALA A 159 8.18 -18.20 -16.13
CA ALA A 159 7.38 -18.72 -17.24
C ALA A 159 7.20 -17.71 -18.38
N VAL A 160 7.69 -16.49 -18.21
CA VAL A 160 7.55 -15.43 -19.22
C VAL A 160 8.61 -15.58 -20.29
N HIS A 161 8.17 -15.60 -21.53
CA HIS A 161 8.98 -15.63 -22.73
C HIS A 161 8.74 -14.37 -23.56
N TYR A 162 9.73 -13.95 -24.30
CA TYR A 162 9.65 -12.80 -25.19
C TYR A 162 9.87 -13.27 -26.64
N LEU A 163 8.86 -13.10 -27.50
CA LEU A 163 8.99 -13.43 -28.90
C LEU A 163 9.15 -12.15 -29.73
N LYS A 164 9.99 -12.22 -30.77
CA LYS A 164 10.06 -11.21 -31.81
C LYS A 164 8.85 -11.35 -32.73
N GLU A 165 8.63 -10.37 -33.60
CA GLU A 165 7.56 -10.41 -34.62
C GLU A 165 7.68 -11.60 -35.57
N ASP A 166 8.90 -12.09 -35.83
CA ASP A 166 9.18 -13.29 -36.63
C ASP A 166 8.93 -14.63 -35.90
N GLY A 167 8.50 -14.59 -34.64
CA GLY A 167 8.22 -15.76 -33.81
C GLY A 167 9.46 -16.40 -33.16
N THR A 168 10.65 -15.82 -33.33
CA THR A 168 11.87 -16.31 -32.65
C THR A 168 11.94 -15.78 -31.21
N GLU A 169 12.45 -16.62 -30.31
CA GLU A 169 12.63 -16.26 -28.90
C GLU A 169 13.81 -15.29 -28.73
N ALA A 170 13.65 -14.33 -27.85
CA ALA A 170 14.68 -13.41 -27.44
C ALA A 170 15.15 -13.69 -26.01
N GLU A 171 16.45 -13.58 -25.76
CA GLU A 171 17.03 -13.81 -24.44
C GLU A 171 16.71 -12.71 -23.43
N THR A 172 16.34 -11.52 -23.90
CA THR A 172 16.09 -10.34 -23.06
C THR A 172 14.93 -9.50 -23.56
N GLN A 173 14.30 -8.77 -22.64
CA GLN A 173 13.26 -7.78 -22.93
C GLN A 173 13.85 -6.61 -23.77
N GLY A 174 13.20 -6.28 -24.90
CA GLY A 174 13.57 -5.17 -25.79
C GLY A 174 12.35 -4.48 -26.39
N GLU A 175 12.56 -3.39 -27.13
CA GLU A 175 11.48 -2.49 -27.58
C GLU A 175 10.49 -3.11 -28.59
N ASN A 176 10.69 -4.23 -29.19
CA ASN A 176 9.78 -4.83 -30.17
C ASN A 176 9.46 -6.30 -29.88
N TYR A 177 9.35 -6.65 -28.60
CA TYR A 177 9.05 -8.02 -28.20
C TYR A 177 7.63 -8.16 -27.67
N ILE A 178 7.03 -9.29 -27.95
CA ILE A 178 5.70 -9.68 -27.50
C ILE A 178 5.90 -10.56 -26.25
N PRO A 179 5.54 -10.09 -25.04
CA PRO A 179 5.58 -10.93 -23.86
C PRO A 179 4.48 -11.99 -23.92
N GLY A 180 4.79 -13.20 -23.47
CA GLY A 180 3.83 -14.28 -23.45
C GLY A 180 4.27 -15.43 -22.57
N VAL A 181 3.41 -16.42 -22.45
CA VAL A 181 3.65 -17.69 -21.74
C VAL A 181 3.25 -18.85 -22.61
N TYR A 182 3.88 -20.01 -22.41
CA TYR A 182 3.40 -21.23 -23.03
C TYR A 182 2.37 -21.89 -22.13
N VAL A 183 1.19 -22.13 -22.68
CA VAL A 183 0.08 -22.81 -22.04
C VAL A 183 -0.04 -24.22 -22.63
N LYS A 184 -0.23 -25.20 -21.77
CA LYS A 184 -0.49 -26.57 -22.20
C LYS A 184 -1.94 -26.69 -22.69
N TYR A 185 -2.10 -26.99 -23.96
CA TYR A 185 -3.39 -27.24 -24.59
C TYR A 185 -3.46 -28.67 -25.11
N GLY A 186 -4.06 -29.58 -24.35
CA GLY A 186 -3.95 -31.00 -24.62
C GLY A 186 -2.51 -31.50 -24.50
N ASN A 187 -1.92 -31.96 -25.61
CA ASN A 187 -0.53 -32.43 -25.66
C ASN A 187 0.41 -31.47 -26.41
N ILE A 188 0.00 -30.23 -26.62
CA ILE A 188 0.82 -29.23 -27.28
C ILE A 188 1.03 -27.98 -26.41
N ALA A 189 2.21 -27.37 -26.55
CA ALA A 189 2.48 -26.05 -26.02
C ALA A 189 1.91 -25.00 -26.98
N ARG A 190 1.18 -24.03 -26.44
CA ARG A 190 0.64 -22.90 -27.20
C ARG A 190 1.15 -21.59 -26.61
N PHE A 191 1.74 -20.74 -27.44
CA PHE A 191 2.13 -19.40 -27.01
C PHE A 191 0.90 -18.50 -26.83
N CYS A 192 0.75 -17.94 -25.65
CA CYS A 192 -0.33 -17.02 -25.29
C CYS A 192 0.29 -15.68 -24.91
N LYS A 193 -0.08 -14.63 -25.62
CA LYS A 193 0.31 -13.25 -25.28
C LYS A 193 -0.21 -12.89 -23.91
N ILE A 194 0.57 -12.13 -23.16
CA ILE A 194 0.20 -11.55 -21.88
C ILE A 194 0.22 -10.04 -21.96
N ASP A 195 -0.63 -9.42 -21.15
CA ASP A 195 -0.75 -7.97 -21.04
C ASP A 195 -0.57 -7.60 -19.58
N PRO A 196 0.40 -6.73 -19.25
CA PRO A 196 0.59 -6.30 -17.86
C PRO A 196 -0.64 -5.54 -17.37
N VAL A 197 -0.91 -5.61 -16.06
CA VAL A 197 -2.03 -4.90 -15.44
C VAL A 197 -1.84 -3.38 -15.49
N ASP A 198 -0.59 -2.92 -15.53
CA ASP A 198 -0.24 -1.53 -15.64
C ASP A 198 0.69 -1.33 -16.84
N ALA A 199 0.23 -0.59 -17.84
CA ALA A 199 0.99 -0.31 -19.06
C ALA A 199 2.23 0.57 -18.79
N ASP A 200 2.19 1.39 -17.74
CA ASP A 200 3.29 2.27 -17.34
C ASP A 200 4.33 1.56 -16.47
N HIS A 201 3.96 0.43 -15.87
CA HIS A 201 4.83 -0.44 -15.10
C HIS A 201 4.73 -1.87 -15.66
N PRO A 202 5.45 -2.15 -16.75
CA PRO A 202 5.41 -3.46 -17.37
C PRO A 202 5.89 -4.51 -16.36
N LEU A 203 4.98 -5.37 -15.97
CA LEU A 203 5.21 -6.48 -15.04
C LEU A 203 5.41 -6.05 -13.59
N ILE A 204 4.30 -5.76 -12.88
CA ILE A 204 4.33 -5.63 -11.43
C ILE A 204 4.77 -6.98 -10.88
N THR A 205 6.02 -7.06 -10.41
CA THR A 205 6.55 -8.23 -9.75
C THR A 205 6.17 -8.19 -8.28
N GLU A 206 5.38 -9.15 -7.85
CA GLU A 206 5.19 -9.44 -6.43
C GLU A 206 6.04 -10.66 -6.07
N GLY A 207 7.32 -10.43 -5.78
CA GLY A 207 8.31 -11.49 -5.61
C GLY A 207 8.60 -12.20 -6.94
N ASP A 208 8.48 -13.53 -6.96
CA ASP A 208 8.75 -14.38 -8.13
C ASP A 208 7.57 -14.46 -9.13
N TYR A 209 6.55 -13.59 -8.99
CA TYR A 209 5.34 -13.61 -9.80
C TYR A 209 5.10 -12.26 -10.47
N ILE A 210 4.49 -12.31 -11.65
CA ILE A 210 3.97 -11.15 -12.36
C ILE A 210 2.45 -11.16 -12.35
N LEU A 211 1.83 -9.98 -12.46
CA LEU A 211 0.40 -9.81 -12.53
C LEU A 211 0.00 -9.40 -13.94
N VAL A 212 -0.86 -10.19 -14.60
CA VAL A 212 -1.31 -9.95 -15.97
C VAL A 212 -2.83 -9.90 -16.05
N LEU A 213 -3.34 -9.16 -17.04
CA LEU A 213 -4.78 -9.10 -17.30
C LEU A 213 -5.27 -10.45 -17.85
N PRO A 214 -6.44 -10.94 -17.40
CA PRO A 214 -7.04 -12.13 -17.98
C PRO A 214 -7.60 -11.86 -19.38
N LYS A 215 -7.69 -12.90 -20.20
CA LYS A 215 -8.36 -12.83 -21.51
C LYS A 215 -9.80 -12.32 -21.39
N GLY A 216 -10.15 -11.36 -22.23
CA GLY A 216 -11.49 -10.77 -22.28
C GLY A 216 -11.64 -9.52 -21.42
N THR A 217 -10.56 -9.00 -20.83
CA THR A 217 -10.54 -7.67 -20.22
C THR A 217 -10.59 -6.63 -21.35
N ASP A 218 -11.45 -5.63 -21.24
CA ASP A 218 -11.58 -4.56 -22.25
C ASP A 218 -10.23 -3.85 -22.50
N GLY A 219 -9.87 -3.73 -23.77
CA GLY A 219 -8.61 -3.11 -24.19
C GLY A 219 -7.37 -4.00 -24.05
N SER A 220 -7.46 -5.19 -23.47
CA SER A 220 -6.32 -6.09 -23.29
C SER A 220 -6.13 -7.04 -24.46
N VAL A 221 -4.86 -7.25 -24.84
CA VAL A 221 -4.44 -8.25 -25.84
C VAL A 221 -4.13 -9.61 -25.22
N SER A 222 -4.28 -9.77 -23.90
CA SER A 222 -4.00 -11.01 -23.19
C SER A 222 -4.84 -12.18 -23.68
N GLN A 223 -4.20 -13.34 -23.81
CA GLN A 223 -4.81 -14.59 -24.26
C GLN A 223 -4.94 -15.62 -23.15
N VAL A 224 -4.34 -15.36 -21.97
CA VAL A 224 -4.33 -16.28 -20.81
C VAL A 224 -5.65 -16.19 -20.05
N ARG A 225 -6.17 -17.33 -19.63
CA ARG A 225 -7.41 -17.46 -18.85
C ARG A 225 -7.12 -17.99 -17.45
N LEU A 226 -8.06 -17.80 -16.57
CA LEU A 226 -8.05 -18.43 -15.26
C LEU A 226 -8.09 -19.97 -15.45
N TYR A 227 -7.22 -20.69 -14.74
CA TYR A 227 -7.01 -22.14 -14.78
C TYR A 227 -6.27 -22.66 -16.02
N ASP A 228 -5.70 -21.82 -16.88
CA ASP A 228 -4.77 -22.29 -17.89
C ASP A 228 -3.53 -22.92 -17.23
N GLU A 229 -3.09 -24.08 -17.74
CA GLU A 229 -1.89 -24.75 -17.26
C GLU A 229 -0.65 -24.15 -17.91
N ILE A 230 0.08 -23.30 -17.16
CA ILE A 230 1.27 -22.61 -17.66
C ILE A 230 2.50 -23.51 -17.52
N ILE A 231 3.28 -23.60 -18.59
CA ILE A 231 4.54 -24.35 -18.64
C ILE A 231 5.63 -23.47 -18.05
N VAL A 232 6.12 -23.83 -16.86
CA VAL A 232 7.13 -23.04 -16.12
C VAL A 232 8.55 -23.39 -16.55
N SER A 233 8.77 -24.59 -17.07
CA SER A 233 10.08 -25.04 -17.55
C SER A 233 9.94 -26.00 -18.72
N GLY A 234 10.78 -25.84 -19.71
CA GLY A 234 10.83 -26.72 -20.88
C GLY A 234 12.01 -26.34 -21.78
N GLN A 235 12.59 -27.33 -22.48
CA GLN A 235 13.67 -27.07 -23.44
C GLN A 235 13.06 -26.79 -24.82
N ASN A 236 13.55 -25.76 -25.53
CA ASN A 236 13.16 -25.41 -26.90
C ASN A 236 11.64 -25.34 -27.07
N LEU A 237 10.96 -24.57 -26.24
CA LEU A 237 9.53 -24.33 -26.37
C LEU A 237 9.28 -23.48 -27.64
N TYR A 238 8.26 -23.87 -28.41
CA TYR A 238 7.73 -23.11 -29.53
C TYR A 238 6.23 -23.39 -29.68
N ASP A 239 5.53 -22.50 -30.34
CA ASP A 239 4.08 -22.65 -30.55
C ASP A 239 3.75 -23.91 -31.40
N GLY A 240 2.91 -24.79 -30.86
CA GLY A 240 2.56 -26.08 -31.48
C GLY A 240 3.51 -27.22 -31.09
N LYS A 241 4.50 -27.05 -30.22
CA LYS A 241 5.38 -28.16 -29.76
C LYS A 241 4.58 -29.22 -29.05
N LEU A 242 4.83 -30.51 -29.40
CA LEU A 242 4.33 -31.66 -28.65
C LEU A 242 5.05 -31.75 -27.28
N LEU A 243 4.27 -31.94 -26.23
CA LEU A 243 4.73 -32.08 -24.85
C LEU A 243 4.91 -33.52 -24.44
#